data_9e4fe3056e979ff649f10a6aea811a60
#
_entry.id   9e4fe3056e979ff649f10a6aea811a60
#
_cell.length_a   1.000
_cell.length_b   1.000
_cell.length_c   1.000
_cell.angle_alpha   90.00
_cell.angle_beta   90.00
_cell.angle_gamma   90.00
#
_symmetry.space_group_name_H-M   'P 1'
#
loop_
_entity.id
_entity.type
_entity.pdbx_description
1 polymer ?
#
loop_
_entity_poly.entity_id
_entity_poly.type
_entity_poly.pdbx_seq_one_letter_code
_entity_poly.pdbx_strand_id
1 'polypeptide(L)'
;MSMDSYKIGLGNLDTKTRRNAESNNVSFWNEEAKKLSWFKPWTETLVWNSPFAKWFIGGEINASYNTLDVHQANIAKKPAILWEGEDGTSRTITYADLYTDVCKFANVLKSLGIKKGDRVTIYLPMVPELPITMLACARIGAIHTVVFSGFSAASLRDRIDDSKSKVIVTADVGYRRGSSIDLKGIIDESISGLNFVEHVVVLKRAEGNLQLGPKDSLWHELMNGSSDKCEPEHLESTHPLFILYTSGTTGKPKGVLHGTGGYLTHLNSTFQWAFDIKDSDIFFCTADIGWVTGHSYVVYGPLLHGATEIMYEGVPDYPDISRIWDIIDRYGVTIFYTTPTALRM
;
A
#
# COMPACT_ATOMS: atom_id res chain seq x y z
N MET A 1 4.98 1.47 -44.40
CA MET A 1 5.28 2.37 -43.27
C MET A 1 6.61 1.90 -42.71
N SER A 2 7.66 2.72 -42.78
CA SER A 2 8.99 2.35 -42.28
C SER A 2 8.97 2.36 -40.75
N MET A 3 9.67 1.42 -40.12
CA MET A 3 9.81 1.32 -38.67
C MET A 3 10.51 2.52 -38.00
N ASP A 4 11.00 3.49 -38.80
CA ASP A 4 11.68 4.69 -38.31
C ASP A 4 10.75 5.77 -37.74
N SER A 5 9.41 5.61 -37.83
CA SER A 5 8.47 6.58 -37.27
C SER A 5 8.07 6.30 -35.80
N TYR A 6 8.40 5.15 -35.25
CA TYR A 6 8.28 4.88 -33.82
C TYR A 6 9.62 5.22 -33.14
N LYS A 7 9.86 6.48 -32.89
CA LYS A 7 10.69 6.84 -31.73
C LYS A 7 9.91 6.41 -30.51
N ILE A 8 10.12 5.18 -30.05
CA ILE A 8 9.83 4.77 -28.71
C ILE A 8 10.59 5.80 -27.87
N GLY A 9 9.90 6.75 -27.27
CA GLY A 9 10.48 7.57 -26.22
C GLY A 9 10.99 6.56 -25.21
N LEU A 10 12.31 6.33 -25.19
CA LEU A 10 12.95 5.63 -24.09
C LEU A 10 12.54 6.47 -22.90
N GLY A 11 11.66 5.97 -22.04
CA GLY A 11 11.20 6.68 -20.85
C GLY A 11 12.38 7.41 -20.19
N ASN A 12 12.21 8.10 -19.10
CA ASN A 12 13.27 8.91 -18.46
C ASN A 12 14.59 8.15 -18.14
N LEU A 13 14.69 6.89 -18.51
CA LEU A 13 15.89 6.05 -18.39
C LEU A 13 16.70 6.04 -19.70
N ASP A 14 17.36 7.15 -19.99
CA ASP A 14 18.29 7.26 -21.13
C ASP A 14 19.61 6.51 -20.87
N THR A 15 20.41 6.38 -21.94
CA THR A 15 21.75 5.71 -21.87
C THR A 15 22.69 6.42 -20.88
N LYS A 16 22.53 7.71 -20.66
CA LYS A 16 23.35 8.50 -19.72
C LYS A 16 23.02 8.13 -18.28
N THR A 17 21.74 8.01 -17.95
CA THR A 17 21.28 7.60 -16.63
C THR A 17 21.77 6.20 -16.28
N ARG A 18 21.70 5.25 -17.22
CA ARG A 18 22.25 3.88 -17.04
C ARG A 18 23.76 3.89 -16.79
N ARG A 19 24.53 4.61 -17.61
CA ARG A 19 25.97 4.73 -17.43
C ARG A 19 26.35 5.36 -16.09
N ASN A 20 25.62 6.36 -15.64
CA ASN A 20 25.85 6.98 -14.32
C ASN A 20 25.61 5.97 -13.20
N ALA A 21 24.52 5.22 -13.26
CA ALA A 21 24.20 4.19 -12.26
C ALA A 21 25.26 3.07 -12.22
N GLU A 22 25.77 2.63 -13.38
CA GLU A 22 26.81 1.61 -13.50
C GLU A 22 28.19 2.11 -13.02
N SER A 23 28.53 3.36 -13.33
CA SER A 23 29.86 3.93 -13.00
C SER A 23 30.03 4.23 -11.51
N ASN A 24 28.99 4.69 -10.84
CA ASN A 24 28.98 4.99 -9.40
C ASN A 24 27.59 4.79 -8.78
N ASN A 25 27.28 3.57 -8.45
CA ASN A 25 25.98 3.17 -7.88
C ASN A 25 25.63 3.97 -6.60
N VAL A 26 26.56 4.15 -5.69
CA VAL A 26 26.32 4.86 -4.42
C VAL A 26 25.99 6.33 -4.67
N SER A 27 26.78 7.00 -5.52
CA SER A 27 26.51 8.41 -5.87
C SER A 27 25.19 8.56 -6.62
N PHE A 28 24.86 7.61 -7.50
CA PHE A 28 23.60 7.60 -8.24
C PHE A 28 22.39 7.57 -7.29
N TRP A 29 22.36 6.60 -6.36
CA TRP A 29 21.27 6.49 -5.40
C TRP A 29 21.26 7.62 -4.38
N ASN A 30 22.40 8.23 -4.08
CA ASN A 30 22.47 9.44 -3.29
C ASN A 30 21.70 10.60 -3.94
N GLU A 31 21.86 10.79 -5.25
CA GLU A 31 21.11 11.83 -5.98
C GLU A 31 19.61 11.49 -6.11
N GLU A 32 19.27 10.22 -6.35
CA GLU A 32 17.88 9.79 -6.44
C GLU A 32 17.13 10.01 -5.12
N ALA A 33 17.79 9.74 -3.98
CA ALA A 33 17.19 9.93 -2.66
C ALA A 33 16.85 11.41 -2.35
N LYS A 34 17.59 12.37 -2.92
CA LYS A 34 17.32 13.82 -2.74
C LYS A 34 16.00 14.29 -3.36
N LYS A 35 15.37 13.46 -4.20
CA LYS A 35 14.06 13.76 -4.81
C LYS A 35 12.90 13.56 -3.82
N LEU A 36 13.15 12.89 -2.70
CA LEU A 36 12.19 12.70 -1.61
C LEU A 36 12.33 13.78 -0.54
N SER A 37 11.26 13.96 0.24
CA SER A 37 11.24 14.89 1.37
C SER A 37 11.75 14.20 2.62
N TRP A 38 12.92 14.63 3.11
CA TRP A 38 13.55 14.13 4.33
C TRP A 38 13.42 15.16 5.45
N PHE A 39 13.04 14.74 6.64
CA PHE A 39 13.07 15.58 7.85
C PHE A 39 14.50 15.90 8.28
N LYS A 40 15.39 14.92 8.07
CA LYS A 40 16.82 15.05 8.30
C LYS A 40 17.58 14.31 7.21
N PRO A 41 18.58 14.96 6.55
CA PRO A 41 19.40 14.29 5.56
C PRO A 41 20.29 13.22 6.22
N TRP A 42 20.67 12.23 5.44
CA TRP A 42 21.57 11.15 5.88
C TRP A 42 23.02 11.63 5.93
N THR A 43 23.82 10.95 6.74
CA THR A 43 25.27 11.19 6.87
C THR A 43 26.10 10.27 5.98
N GLU A 44 25.58 9.09 5.69
CA GLU A 44 26.25 8.08 4.86
C GLU A 44 25.20 7.39 3.96
N THR A 45 25.48 7.33 2.64
CA THR A 45 24.52 6.80 1.66
C THR A 45 24.38 5.29 1.78
N LEU A 46 25.48 4.56 1.94
CA LEU A 46 25.49 3.10 2.01
C LEU A 46 26.58 2.60 2.98
N VAL A 47 26.16 1.83 3.97
CA VAL A 47 27.05 0.95 4.73
C VAL A 47 26.85 -0.48 4.22
N TRP A 48 27.89 -1.02 3.60
CA TRP A 48 27.87 -2.39 3.08
C TRP A 48 28.69 -3.31 3.97
N ASN A 49 28.02 -4.27 4.59
CA ASN A 49 28.64 -5.36 5.35
C ASN A 49 28.03 -6.68 4.86
N SER A 50 28.64 -7.24 3.81
CA SER A 50 28.10 -8.41 3.08
C SER A 50 27.64 -9.53 4.00
N PRO A 51 26.43 -10.06 3.84
CA PRO A 51 25.44 -9.75 2.80
C PRO A 51 24.47 -8.60 3.16
N PHE A 52 24.75 -7.83 4.20
CA PHE A 52 23.84 -6.82 4.72
C PHE A 52 24.19 -5.43 4.17
N ALA A 53 23.15 -4.68 3.83
CA ALA A 53 23.25 -3.29 3.40
C ALA A 53 22.34 -2.40 4.25
N LYS A 54 22.84 -1.21 4.60
CA LYS A 54 22.02 -0.13 5.18
C LYS A 54 22.15 1.10 4.32
N TRP A 55 21.02 1.63 3.88
CA TRP A 55 20.97 2.80 3.01
C TRP A 55 20.55 4.05 3.80
N PHE A 56 21.17 5.19 3.48
CA PHE A 56 20.83 6.53 3.98
C PHE A 56 20.88 6.64 5.51
N ILE A 57 22.00 6.23 6.09
CA ILE A 57 22.23 6.16 7.55
C ILE A 57 22.11 7.55 8.19
N GLY A 58 21.35 7.64 9.28
CA GLY A 58 21.10 8.88 10.01
C GLY A 58 20.09 9.81 9.35
N GLY A 59 19.57 9.45 8.17
CA GLY A 59 18.47 10.14 7.51
C GLY A 59 17.14 9.81 8.19
N GLU A 60 16.25 10.80 8.27
CA GLU A 60 14.91 10.65 8.83
C GLU A 60 13.84 10.95 7.77
N ILE A 61 12.91 10.02 7.57
CA ILE A 61 11.88 10.07 6.53
C ILE A 61 10.60 9.39 7.01
N ASN A 62 9.46 9.74 6.42
CA ASN A 62 8.19 9.06 6.64
C ASN A 62 7.47 8.80 5.31
N ALA A 63 6.98 7.57 5.12
CA ALA A 63 6.32 7.19 3.87
C ALA A 63 4.96 7.89 3.70
N SER A 64 4.15 8.00 4.76
CA SER A 64 2.87 8.71 4.72
C SER A 64 3.07 10.20 4.40
N TYR A 65 4.11 10.84 4.96
CA TYR A 65 4.43 12.24 4.66
C TYR A 65 4.75 12.44 3.18
N ASN A 66 5.58 11.58 2.62
CA ASN A 66 5.98 11.68 1.21
C ASN A 66 4.86 11.34 0.21
N THR A 67 3.83 10.59 0.63
CA THR A 67 2.69 10.24 -0.21
C THR A 67 1.50 11.17 -0.06
N LEU A 68 1.40 11.92 1.03
CA LEU A 68 0.21 12.73 1.34
C LEU A 68 0.52 14.19 1.65
N ASP A 69 1.35 14.46 2.67
CA ASP A 69 1.56 15.81 3.19
C ASP A 69 2.18 16.75 2.16
N VAL A 70 3.18 16.26 1.41
CA VAL A 70 3.85 17.02 0.35
C VAL A 70 2.92 17.50 -0.76
N HIS A 71 1.75 16.86 -0.89
CA HIS A 71 0.77 17.15 -1.93
C HIS A 71 -0.34 18.12 -1.49
N GLN A 72 -0.52 18.33 -0.17
CA GLN A 72 -1.66 19.12 0.34
C GLN A 72 -1.69 20.56 -0.15
N ALA A 73 -0.54 21.18 -0.37
CA ALA A 73 -0.49 22.56 -0.83
C ALA A 73 -0.93 22.75 -2.29
N ASN A 74 -0.72 21.74 -3.14
CA ASN A 74 -0.84 21.88 -4.58
C ASN A 74 -1.99 21.09 -5.19
N ILE A 75 -2.23 19.86 -4.72
CA ILE A 75 -3.18 18.93 -5.34
C ILE A 75 -4.21 18.34 -4.36
N ALA A 76 -4.47 18.98 -3.22
CA ALA A 76 -5.40 18.48 -2.19
C ALA A 76 -6.76 18.05 -2.75
N LYS A 77 -7.28 18.75 -3.77
CA LYS A 77 -8.58 18.45 -4.40
C LYS A 77 -8.50 17.46 -5.56
N LYS A 78 -7.30 17.05 -5.99
CA LYS A 78 -7.13 16.04 -7.03
C LYS A 78 -7.57 14.68 -6.50
N PRO A 79 -8.28 13.86 -7.30
CA PRO A 79 -8.52 12.48 -6.93
C PRO A 79 -7.18 11.75 -6.71
N ALA A 80 -7.03 11.13 -5.55
CA ALA A 80 -5.95 10.21 -5.26
C ALA A 80 -6.36 8.79 -5.67
N ILE A 81 -7.56 8.37 -5.24
CA ILE A 81 -8.09 7.04 -5.52
C ILE A 81 -9.49 7.18 -6.16
N LEU A 82 -9.66 6.54 -7.31
CA LEU A 82 -10.95 6.26 -7.93
C LEU A 82 -11.24 4.78 -7.68
N TRP A 83 -12.06 4.51 -6.67
CA TRP A 83 -12.39 3.14 -6.31
C TRP A 83 -13.68 2.68 -7.00
N GLU A 84 -13.67 1.42 -7.45
CA GLU A 84 -14.84 0.75 -7.99
C GLU A 84 -14.98 -0.65 -7.39
N GLY A 85 -16.17 -0.93 -6.85
CA GLY A 85 -16.56 -2.23 -6.33
C GLY A 85 -16.97 -3.20 -7.44
N GLU A 86 -16.99 -4.48 -7.11
CA GLU A 86 -17.41 -5.54 -8.05
C GLU A 86 -18.88 -5.35 -8.51
N ASP A 87 -19.72 -4.78 -7.64
CA ASP A 87 -21.12 -4.45 -7.93
C ASP A 87 -21.33 -3.17 -8.75
N GLY A 88 -20.25 -2.48 -9.11
CA GLY A 88 -20.29 -1.22 -9.85
C GLY A 88 -20.46 0.03 -8.98
N THR A 89 -20.55 -0.11 -7.66
CA THR A 89 -20.47 1.04 -6.77
C THR A 89 -19.12 1.71 -6.90
N SER A 90 -19.06 3.04 -6.73
CA SER A 90 -17.81 3.78 -6.89
C SER A 90 -17.64 4.86 -5.82
N ARG A 91 -16.39 5.16 -5.49
CA ARG A 91 -16.00 6.24 -4.57
C ARG A 91 -14.83 7.02 -5.16
N THR A 92 -14.88 8.34 -5.05
CA THR A 92 -13.75 9.20 -5.36
C THR A 92 -13.18 9.73 -4.05
N ILE A 93 -11.91 9.48 -3.80
CA ILE A 93 -11.18 9.94 -2.62
C ILE A 93 -10.10 10.92 -3.10
N THR A 94 -10.20 12.18 -2.68
CA THR A 94 -9.18 13.20 -2.98
C THR A 94 -7.95 13.03 -2.09
N TYR A 95 -6.84 13.68 -2.43
CA TYR A 95 -5.66 13.74 -1.55
C TYR A 95 -5.98 14.33 -0.18
N ALA A 96 -6.89 15.32 -0.10
CA ALA A 96 -7.34 15.88 1.18
C ALA A 96 -8.16 14.88 1.99
N ASP A 97 -9.08 14.15 1.35
CA ASP A 97 -9.88 13.12 2.02
C ASP A 97 -8.98 12.00 2.55
N LEU A 98 -8.08 11.50 1.68
CA LEU A 98 -7.14 10.44 2.05
C LEU A 98 -6.21 10.87 3.21
N TYR A 99 -5.68 12.10 3.17
CA TYR A 99 -4.88 12.66 4.27
C TYR A 99 -5.69 12.70 5.58
N THR A 100 -6.92 13.21 5.53
CA THR A 100 -7.82 13.29 6.68
C THR A 100 -8.10 11.92 7.28
N ASP A 101 -8.46 10.94 6.45
CA ASP A 101 -8.79 9.59 6.91
C ASP A 101 -7.55 8.86 7.45
N VAL A 102 -6.39 9.04 6.83
CA VAL A 102 -5.11 8.51 7.33
C VAL A 102 -4.76 9.11 8.71
N CYS A 103 -4.91 10.42 8.89
CA CYS A 103 -4.66 11.05 10.20
C CYS A 103 -5.63 10.54 11.28
N LYS A 104 -6.92 10.42 10.95
CA LYS A 104 -7.92 9.87 11.87
C LYS A 104 -7.58 8.43 12.26
N PHE A 105 -7.30 7.57 11.28
CA PHE A 105 -6.99 6.17 11.57
C PHE A 105 -5.65 5.98 12.28
N ALA A 106 -4.66 6.84 12.02
CA ALA A 106 -3.42 6.90 12.78
C ALA A 106 -3.67 7.19 14.28
N ASN A 107 -4.59 8.12 14.57
CA ASN A 107 -5.02 8.41 15.95
C ASN A 107 -5.82 7.27 16.56
N VAL A 108 -6.65 6.57 15.77
CA VAL A 108 -7.32 5.33 16.21
C VAL A 108 -6.28 4.29 16.61
N LEU A 109 -5.27 4.02 15.78
CA LEU A 109 -4.22 3.06 16.12
C LEU A 109 -3.47 3.45 17.41
N LYS A 110 -3.16 4.74 17.60
CA LYS A 110 -2.58 5.25 18.85
C LYS A 110 -3.49 5.01 20.05
N SER A 111 -4.80 5.23 19.93
CA SER A 111 -5.76 4.99 21.00
C SER A 111 -5.91 3.51 21.38
N LEU A 112 -5.67 2.62 20.41
CA LEU A 112 -5.60 1.17 20.60
C LEU A 112 -4.22 0.71 21.13
N GLY A 113 -3.35 1.62 21.55
CA GLY A 113 -2.06 1.31 22.15
C GLY A 113 -0.93 0.99 21.17
N ILE A 114 -1.13 1.15 19.85
CA ILE A 114 -0.09 0.92 18.85
C ILE A 114 0.97 2.01 18.92
N LYS A 115 2.22 1.58 18.92
CA LYS A 115 3.41 2.42 18.98
C LYS A 115 4.36 2.11 17.83
N LYS A 116 5.33 2.99 17.61
CA LYS A 116 6.46 2.78 16.69
C LYS A 116 7.06 1.38 16.87
N GLY A 117 7.17 0.64 15.77
CA GLY A 117 7.69 -0.74 15.74
C GLY A 117 6.68 -1.84 16.09
N ASP A 118 5.46 -1.52 16.54
CA ASP A 118 4.40 -2.51 16.68
C ASP A 118 3.89 -2.96 15.29
N ARG A 119 3.34 -4.18 15.22
CA ARG A 119 2.81 -4.75 13.97
C ARG A 119 1.30 -4.70 13.95
N VAL A 120 0.77 -4.39 12.77
CA VAL A 120 -0.65 -4.39 12.45
C VAL A 120 -0.88 -5.31 11.25
N THR A 121 -1.72 -6.32 11.38
CA THR A 121 -2.13 -7.16 10.25
C THR A 121 -3.37 -6.55 9.59
N ILE A 122 -3.34 -6.49 8.26
CA ILE A 122 -4.43 -5.99 7.43
C ILE A 122 -4.96 -7.15 6.58
N TYR A 123 -6.21 -7.54 6.82
CA TYR A 123 -6.93 -8.57 6.09
C TYR A 123 -8.22 -7.98 5.53
N LEU A 124 -8.05 -7.08 4.57
CA LEU A 124 -9.13 -6.35 3.88
C LEU A 124 -9.18 -6.74 2.41
N PRO A 125 -10.36 -6.69 1.77
CA PRO A 125 -10.43 -6.71 0.31
C PRO A 125 -9.87 -5.41 -0.26
N MET A 126 -9.89 -5.27 -1.60
CA MET A 126 -9.41 -4.08 -2.31
C MET A 126 -10.35 -2.89 -2.11
N VAL A 127 -10.44 -2.37 -0.89
CA VAL A 127 -11.24 -1.20 -0.49
C VAL A 127 -10.34 -0.06 -0.03
N PRO A 128 -10.77 1.22 -0.12
CA PRO A 128 -9.96 2.37 0.26
C PRO A 128 -9.43 2.35 1.70
N GLU A 129 -10.12 1.69 2.60
CA GLU A 129 -9.72 1.50 3.99
C GLU A 129 -8.40 0.69 4.13
N LEU A 130 -8.04 -0.09 3.10
CA LEU A 130 -6.78 -0.84 3.07
C LEU A 130 -5.57 0.11 2.94
N PRO A 131 -5.42 0.96 1.88
CA PRO A 131 -4.33 1.93 1.82
C PRO A 131 -4.39 2.97 2.94
N ILE A 132 -5.57 3.37 3.43
CA ILE A 132 -5.70 4.24 4.61
C ILE A 132 -5.00 3.60 5.81
N THR A 133 -5.23 2.31 6.07
CA THR A 133 -4.60 1.57 7.17
C THR A 133 -3.09 1.48 7.00
N MET A 134 -2.60 1.18 5.79
CA MET A 134 -1.16 1.10 5.49
C MET A 134 -0.46 2.42 5.76
N LEU A 135 -1.02 3.52 5.25
CA LEU A 135 -0.47 4.87 5.41
C LEU A 135 -0.57 5.38 6.84
N ALA A 136 -1.63 5.01 7.57
CA ALA A 136 -1.76 5.32 9.00
C ALA A 136 -0.69 4.61 9.84
N CYS A 137 -0.41 3.34 9.56
CA CYS A 137 0.71 2.61 10.17
C CYS A 137 2.04 3.31 9.86
N ALA A 138 2.30 3.61 8.60
CA ALA A 138 3.53 4.30 8.17
C ALA A 138 3.69 5.66 8.87
N ARG A 139 2.57 6.40 9.05
CA ARG A 139 2.58 7.71 9.69
C ARG A 139 3.10 7.68 11.11
N ILE A 140 2.72 6.68 11.90
CA ILE A 140 3.11 6.52 13.31
C ILE A 140 4.30 5.58 13.53
N GLY A 141 4.93 5.09 12.46
CA GLY A 141 6.06 4.16 12.53
C GLY A 141 5.66 2.74 12.97
N ALA A 142 4.39 2.36 12.88
CA ALA A 142 3.96 0.98 13.01
C ALA A 142 4.26 0.20 11.72
N ILE A 143 4.47 -1.09 11.85
CA ILE A 143 4.84 -1.98 10.74
C ILE A 143 3.58 -2.71 10.28
N HIS A 144 3.12 -2.46 9.06
CA HIS A 144 1.97 -3.19 8.55
C HIS A 144 2.36 -4.50 7.86
N THR A 145 1.45 -5.47 7.88
CA THR A 145 1.51 -6.67 7.07
C THR A 145 0.16 -6.92 6.43
N VAL A 146 0.09 -6.79 5.12
CA VAL A 146 -1.13 -7.05 4.35
C VAL A 146 -1.17 -8.51 3.96
N VAL A 147 -2.29 -9.15 4.25
CA VAL A 147 -2.55 -10.54 3.88
C VAL A 147 -3.68 -10.57 2.87
N PHE A 148 -3.47 -11.24 1.75
CA PHE A 148 -4.48 -11.40 0.70
C PHE A 148 -5.78 -11.99 1.26
N SER A 149 -6.90 -11.30 1.02
CA SER A 149 -8.22 -11.65 1.57
C SER A 149 -8.80 -12.99 1.10
N GLY A 150 -8.15 -13.63 0.14
CA GLY A 150 -8.48 -14.98 -0.32
C GLY A 150 -7.75 -16.11 0.42
N PHE A 151 -6.89 -15.81 1.41
CA PHE A 151 -6.21 -16.86 2.17
C PHE A 151 -7.12 -17.48 3.25
N SER A 152 -6.89 -18.77 3.54
CA SER A 152 -7.59 -19.52 4.60
C SER A 152 -7.18 -19.03 5.99
N ALA A 153 -8.00 -19.35 6.99
CA ALA A 153 -7.74 -19.07 8.40
C ALA A 153 -6.38 -19.60 8.88
N ALA A 154 -6.01 -20.81 8.50
CA ALA A 154 -4.70 -21.40 8.86
C ALA A 154 -3.53 -20.59 8.28
N SER A 155 -3.63 -20.20 7.00
CA SER A 155 -2.59 -19.40 6.32
C SER A 155 -2.47 -17.99 6.90
N LEU A 156 -3.58 -17.39 7.32
CA LEU A 156 -3.62 -16.11 8.00
C LEU A 156 -3.03 -16.19 9.40
N ARG A 157 -3.40 -17.25 10.16
CA ARG A 157 -2.86 -17.53 11.50
C ARG A 157 -1.35 -17.57 11.54
N ASP A 158 -0.73 -18.29 10.60
CA ASP A 158 0.74 -18.41 10.53
C ASP A 158 1.42 -17.05 10.43
N ARG A 159 0.83 -16.12 9.66
CA ARG A 159 1.37 -14.76 9.47
C ARG A 159 1.13 -13.86 10.68
N ILE A 160 -0.03 -13.95 11.30
CA ILE A 160 -0.35 -13.21 12.53
C ILE A 160 0.55 -13.68 13.67
N ASP A 161 0.75 -15.01 13.77
CA ASP A 161 1.61 -15.57 14.83
C ASP A 161 3.08 -15.22 14.61
N ASP A 162 3.59 -15.27 13.39
CA ASP A 162 4.97 -14.88 13.07
C ASP A 162 5.22 -13.38 13.30
N SER A 163 4.34 -12.52 12.81
CA SER A 163 4.46 -11.06 12.98
C SER A 163 4.20 -10.58 14.40
N LYS A 164 3.51 -11.36 15.23
CA LYS A 164 3.03 -10.95 16.56
C LYS A 164 2.24 -9.64 16.52
N SER A 165 1.32 -9.53 15.56
CA SER A 165 0.48 -8.35 15.38
C SER A 165 -0.49 -8.17 16.54
N LYS A 166 -0.52 -6.98 17.15
CA LYS A 166 -1.41 -6.64 18.27
C LYS A 166 -2.81 -6.26 17.80
N VAL A 167 -2.90 -5.62 16.64
CA VAL A 167 -4.14 -5.15 16.03
C VAL A 167 -4.31 -5.83 14.68
N ILE A 168 -5.53 -6.28 14.42
CA ILE A 168 -5.97 -6.79 13.12
C ILE A 168 -7.00 -5.83 12.56
N VAL A 169 -6.89 -5.47 11.28
CA VAL A 169 -7.91 -4.68 10.57
C VAL A 169 -8.52 -5.55 9.48
N THR A 170 -9.84 -5.71 9.52
CA THR A 170 -10.60 -6.57 8.60
C THR A 170 -11.93 -5.94 8.20
N ALA A 171 -12.69 -6.62 7.36
CA ALA A 171 -14.09 -6.33 7.09
C ALA A 171 -14.97 -7.50 7.57
N ASP A 172 -16.28 -7.24 7.70
CA ASP A 172 -17.23 -8.33 7.91
C ASP A 172 -17.26 -9.26 6.69
N VAL A 173 -17.38 -8.69 5.49
CA VAL A 173 -17.41 -9.44 4.23
C VAL A 173 -16.52 -8.82 3.15
N GLY A 174 -16.01 -9.66 2.25
CA GLY A 174 -15.48 -9.31 0.95
C GLY A 174 -16.40 -9.81 -0.16
N TYR A 175 -16.33 -9.20 -1.34
CA TYR A 175 -17.11 -9.63 -2.51
C TYR A 175 -16.18 -10.19 -3.60
N ARG A 176 -16.56 -11.33 -4.17
CA ARG A 176 -15.81 -11.95 -5.26
C ARG A 176 -16.72 -12.81 -6.12
N ARG A 177 -16.79 -12.54 -7.40
CA ARG A 177 -17.65 -13.22 -8.40
C ARG A 177 -19.13 -13.28 -7.99
N GLY A 178 -19.65 -12.16 -7.49
CA GLY A 178 -21.04 -12.06 -7.03
C GLY A 178 -21.35 -12.79 -5.72
N SER A 179 -20.34 -13.34 -5.05
CA SER A 179 -20.50 -14.03 -3.76
C SER A 179 -19.82 -13.26 -2.66
N SER A 180 -20.39 -13.29 -1.46
CA SER A 180 -19.78 -12.77 -0.24
C SER A 180 -18.85 -13.81 0.39
N ILE A 181 -17.73 -13.34 0.92
CA ILE A 181 -16.75 -14.11 1.70
C ILE A 181 -16.80 -13.60 3.14
N ASP A 182 -17.05 -14.47 4.10
CA ASP A 182 -17.05 -14.15 5.53
C ASP A 182 -15.62 -13.92 6.04
N LEU A 183 -15.14 -12.69 5.93
CA LEU A 183 -13.79 -12.32 6.37
C LEU A 183 -13.68 -12.29 7.90
N LYS A 184 -14.75 -11.85 8.59
CA LYS A 184 -14.78 -11.81 10.05
C LYS A 184 -14.71 -13.20 10.66
N GLY A 185 -15.46 -14.16 10.12
CA GLY A 185 -15.39 -15.55 10.57
C GLY A 185 -14.01 -16.17 10.38
N ILE A 186 -13.34 -15.85 9.25
CA ILE A 186 -11.94 -16.29 8.99
C ILE A 186 -10.98 -15.68 10.02
N ILE A 187 -11.15 -14.40 10.38
CA ILE A 187 -10.33 -13.77 11.43
C ILE A 187 -10.56 -14.45 12.78
N ASP A 188 -11.81 -14.69 13.19
CA ASP A 188 -12.14 -15.29 14.49
C ASP A 188 -11.50 -16.68 14.64
N GLU A 189 -11.55 -17.48 13.59
CA GLU A 189 -10.86 -18.77 13.54
C GLU A 189 -9.32 -18.58 13.64
N SER A 190 -8.76 -17.63 12.88
CA SER A 190 -7.32 -17.41 12.80
C SER A 190 -6.71 -16.99 14.14
N ILE A 191 -7.38 -16.14 14.91
CA ILE A 191 -6.84 -15.56 16.13
C ILE A 191 -7.22 -16.36 17.40
N SER A 192 -8.01 -17.42 17.26
CA SER A 192 -8.41 -18.27 18.38
C SER A 192 -7.19 -18.75 19.17
N GLY A 193 -7.14 -18.44 20.48
CA GLY A 193 -6.01 -18.76 21.36
C GLY A 193 -4.75 -17.88 21.21
N LEU A 194 -4.75 -16.87 20.32
CA LEU A 194 -3.65 -15.90 20.23
C LEU A 194 -3.89 -14.74 21.22
N ASN A 195 -3.28 -14.83 22.40
CA ASN A 195 -3.50 -13.86 23.48
C ASN A 195 -2.84 -12.51 23.24
N PHE A 196 -1.86 -12.41 22.35
CA PHE A 196 -1.16 -11.17 22.01
C PHE A 196 -1.94 -10.28 21.03
N VAL A 197 -2.98 -10.80 20.37
CA VAL A 197 -3.92 -9.99 19.59
C VAL A 197 -4.86 -9.28 20.58
N GLU A 198 -4.73 -7.96 20.63
CA GLU A 198 -5.43 -7.11 21.59
C GLU A 198 -6.75 -6.58 21.04
N HIS A 199 -6.76 -6.17 19.75
CA HIS A 199 -7.92 -5.56 19.09
C HIS A 199 -8.12 -6.07 17.67
N VAL A 200 -9.39 -6.11 17.24
CA VAL A 200 -9.81 -6.34 15.86
C VAL A 200 -10.69 -5.16 15.42
N VAL A 201 -10.26 -4.42 14.42
CA VAL A 201 -11.05 -3.33 13.82
C VAL A 201 -11.81 -3.88 12.62
N VAL A 202 -13.12 -3.79 12.64
CA VAL A 202 -14.01 -4.37 11.64
C VAL A 202 -14.69 -3.30 10.81
N LEU A 203 -14.43 -3.26 9.51
CA LEU A 203 -15.18 -2.48 8.54
C LEU A 203 -16.48 -3.21 8.22
N LYS A 204 -17.61 -2.67 8.67
CA LYS A 204 -18.93 -3.20 8.35
C LYS A 204 -19.34 -2.79 6.94
N ARG A 205 -19.62 -3.78 6.09
CA ARG A 205 -19.99 -3.61 4.68
C ARG A 205 -21.36 -4.23 4.34
N ALA A 206 -21.67 -5.39 4.95
CA ALA A 206 -22.95 -6.04 4.73
C ALA A 206 -24.07 -5.38 5.55
N GLU A 207 -25.30 -5.47 5.03
CA GLU A 207 -26.49 -5.13 5.78
C GLU A 207 -26.76 -6.14 6.92
N GLY A 208 -27.54 -5.74 7.91
CA GLY A 208 -27.92 -6.58 9.05
C GLY A 208 -27.01 -6.45 10.26
N ASN A 209 -27.19 -7.37 11.21
CA ASN A 209 -26.47 -7.35 12.47
C ASN A 209 -25.15 -8.14 12.35
N LEU A 210 -24.06 -7.48 12.71
CA LEU A 210 -22.75 -8.11 12.83
C LEU A 210 -22.55 -8.54 14.30
N GLN A 211 -22.17 -9.81 14.50
CA GLN A 211 -21.80 -10.32 15.82
C GLN A 211 -20.37 -9.87 16.13
N LEU A 212 -20.21 -9.07 17.17
CA LEU A 212 -18.92 -8.57 17.62
C LEU A 212 -18.46 -9.33 18.86
N GLY A 213 -17.22 -9.79 18.85
CA GLY A 213 -16.55 -10.36 20.01
C GLY A 213 -15.94 -9.28 20.93
N PRO A 214 -15.35 -9.70 22.06
CA PRO A 214 -14.85 -8.77 23.08
C PRO A 214 -13.62 -7.93 22.63
N LYS A 215 -12.94 -8.33 21.57
CA LYS A 215 -11.78 -7.60 20.99
C LYS A 215 -12.18 -6.72 19.81
N ASP A 216 -13.42 -6.82 19.34
CA ASP A 216 -13.87 -6.18 18.12
C ASP A 216 -14.34 -4.74 18.37
N SER A 217 -14.06 -3.89 17.40
CA SER A 217 -14.57 -2.52 17.35
C SER A 217 -14.91 -2.15 15.90
N LEU A 218 -15.98 -1.39 15.69
CA LEU A 218 -16.39 -0.97 14.36
C LEU A 218 -15.50 0.18 13.85
N TRP A 219 -15.01 0.05 12.62
CA TRP A 219 -14.21 1.06 11.94
C TRP A 219 -14.81 2.46 12.02
N HIS A 220 -16.11 2.59 11.66
CA HIS A 220 -16.72 3.93 11.60
C HIS A 220 -16.94 4.52 12.99
N GLU A 221 -17.15 3.72 14.03
CA GLU A 221 -17.28 4.22 15.40
C GLU A 221 -15.94 4.76 15.89
N LEU A 222 -14.85 4.05 15.63
CA LEU A 222 -13.50 4.50 15.97
C LEU A 222 -13.09 5.76 15.19
N MET A 223 -13.47 5.86 13.91
CA MET A 223 -13.18 7.04 13.08
C MET A 223 -13.99 8.26 13.51
N ASN A 224 -15.22 8.05 14.05
CA ASN A 224 -16.04 9.13 14.58
C ASN A 224 -15.39 9.72 15.84
N GLY A 225 -15.18 11.05 15.82
CA GLY A 225 -14.55 11.76 16.94
C GLY A 225 -13.02 11.67 16.99
N SER A 226 -12.37 10.91 16.11
CA SER A 226 -10.92 10.92 15.97
C SER A 226 -10.45 12.21 15.31
N SER A 227 -9.34 12.79 15.80
CA SER A 227 -8.74 14.00 15.22
C SER A 227 -8.24 13.73 13.80
N ASP A 228 -8.49 14.69 12.91
CA ASP A 228 -7.99 14.73 11.53
C ASP A 228 -6.54 15.26 11.42
N LYS A 229 -5.88 15.48 12.56
CA LYS A 229 -4.49 15.91 12.65
C LYS A 229 -3.67 14.86 13.38
N CYS A 230 -2.62 14.41 12.75
CA CYS A 230 -1.65 13.47 13.32
C CYS A 230 -0.29 13.78 12.72
N GLU A 231 0.64 14.30 13.51
CA GLU A 231 1.99 14.56 13.05
C GLU A 231 2.69 13.24 12.66
N PRO A 232 3.43 13.20 11.53
CA PRO A 232 4.16 12.03 11.12
C PRO A 232 5.39 11.81 11.99
N GLU A 233 5.64 10.57 12.37
CA GLU A 233 6.87 10.20 13.08
C GLU A 233 8.10 10.39 12.18
N HIS A 234 9.15 11.00 12.70
CA HIS A 234 10.45 11.06 12.04
C HIS A 234 11.16 9.71 12.22
N LEU A 235 11.19 8.93 11.16
CA LEU A 235 11.69 7.56 11.18
C LEU A 235 13.07 7.49 10.54
N GLU A 236 14.02 6.82 11.21
CA GLU A 236 15.30 6.51 10.58
C GLU A 236 15.06 5.77 9.25
N SER A 237 15.89 6.04 8.24
CA SER A 237 15.80 5.44 6.91
C SER A 237 15.65 3.92 6.91
N THR A 238 16.34 3.24 7.83
CA THR A 238 16.31 1.78 7.98
C THR A 238 15.11 1.27 8.78
N HIS A 239 14.26 2.17 9.31
CA HIS A 239 13.08 1.76 10.06
C HIS A 239 12.17 0.89 9.20
N PRO A 240 11.69 -0.26 9.72
CA PRO A 240 10.79 -1.15 9.00
C PRO A 240 9.48 -0.45 8.62
N LEU A 241 9.06 -0.60 7.36
CA LEU A 241 7.79 -0.09 6.85
C LEU A 241 6.72 -1.17 6.83
N PHE A 242 7.04 -2.33 6.26
CA PHE A 242 6.10 -3.45 6.15
C PHE A 242 6.80 -4.80 6.11
N ILE A 243 6.01 -5.84 6.39
CA ILE A 243 6.38 -7.24 6.23
C ILE A 243 5.50 -7.85 5.14
N LEU A 244 6.10 -8.46 4.13
CA LEU A 244 5.41 -9.28 3.17
C LEU A 244 5.88 -10.73 3.23
N TYR A 245 4.93 -11.65 3.18
CA TYR A 245 5.19 -13.08 3.27
C TYR A 245 5.28 -13.72 1.89
N THR A 246 6.35 -14.48 1.68
CA THR A 246 6.52 -15.31 0.50
C THR A 246 6.23 -16.78 0.84
N SER A 247 5.84 -17.56 -0.18
CA SER A 247 5.74 -19.02 -0.04
C SER A 247 7.15 -19.59 0.16
N GLY A 248 7.47 -19.92 1.41
CA GLY A 248 8.77 -20.53 1.73
C GLY A 248 8.92 -21.92 1.12
N THR A 249 10.12 -22.28 0.70
CA THR A 249 10.48 -23.63 0.21
C THR A 249 10.25 -24.74 1.26
N THR A 250 10.09 -24.37 2.53
CA THR A 250 9.89 -25.27 3.68
C THR A 250 8.42 -25.41 4.11
N GLY A 251 7.47 -24.89 3.35
CA GLY A 251 6.03 -24.95 3.65
C GLY A 251 5.51 -23.86 4.59
N LYS A 252 6.35 -23.24 5.43
CA LYS A 252 5.96 -22.08 6.24
C LYS A 252 6.25 -20.77 5.49
N PRO A 253 5.34 -19.78 5.57
CA PRO A 253 5.58 -18.48 4.97
C PRO A 253 6.79 -17.80 5.62
N LYS A 254 7.59 -17.09 4.82
CA LYS A 254 8.76 -16.31 5.28
C LYS A 254 8.46 -14.84 5.14
N GLY A 255 8.52 -14.09 6.25
CA GLY A 255 8.35 -12.65 6.27
C GLY A 255 9.60 -11.93 5.73
N VAL A 256 9.43 -11.11 4.70
CA VAL A 256 10.44 -10.21 4.18
C VAL A 256 10.17 -8.81 4.73
N LEU A 257 11.13 -8.29 5.50
CA LEU A 257 11.05 -6.96 6.12
C LEU A 257 11.60 -5.90 5.16
N HIS A 258 10.78 -4.92 4.82
CA HIS A 258 11.16 -3.80 3.96
C HIS A 258 11.41 -2.54 4.79
N GLY A 259 12.58 -1.91 4.62
CA GLY A 259 12.91 -0.64 5.28
C GLY A 259 12.38 0.56 4.50
N THR A 260 12.18 1.69 5.20
CA THR A 260 11.45 2.86 4.66
C THR A 260 12.23 3.61 3.59
N GLY A 261 13.43 4.14 3.89
CA GLY A 261 14.12 5.07 2.99
C GLY A 261 14.61 4.44 1.70
N GLY A 262 15.20 3.23 1.79
CA GLY A 262 15.67 2.51 0.60
C GLY A 262 14.51 2.11 -0.32
N TYR A 263 13.40 1.62 0.25
CA TYR A 263 12.21 1.26 -0.51
C TYR A 263 11.60 2.47 -1.23
N LEU A 264 11.39 3.59 -0.52
CA LEU A 264 10.81 4.79 -1.12
C LEU A 264 11.70 5.37 -2.21
N THR A 265 13.02 5.42 -2.00
CA THR A 265 13.96 5.94 -3.01
C THR A 265 13.92 5.10 -4.29
N HIS A 266 14.01 3.77 -4.14
CA HIS A 266 13.92 2.85 -5.26
C HIS A 266 12.58 2.99 -6.00
N LEU A 267 11.47 3.01 -5.25
CA LEU A 267 10.14 3.09 -5.82
C LEU A 267 9.89 4.41 -6.55
N ASN A 268 10.26 5.53 -5.94
CA ASN A 268 10.11 6.85 -6.55
C ASN A 268 10.81 6.92 -7.92
N SER A 269 12.03 6.43 -7.99
CA SER A 269 12.81 6.45 -9.23
C SER A 269 12.28 5.46 -10.27
N THR A 270 12.03 4.21 -9.87
CA THR A 270 11.59 3.16 -10.80
C THR A 270 10.17 3.39 -11.32
N PHE A 271 9.27 3.93 -10.50
CA PHE A 271 7.93 4.28 -10.95
C PHE A 271 7.97 5.34 -12.05
N GLN A 272 8.76 6.42 -11.85
CA GLN A 272 8.96 7.46 -12.84
C GLN A 272 9.59 6.92 -14.13
N TRP A 273 10.58 6.04 -14.01
CA TRP A 273 11.28 5.51 -15.20
C TRP A 273 10.43 4.52 -15.99
N ALA A 274 9.71 3.65 -15.29
CA ALA A 274 8.93 2.59 -15.94
C ALA A 274 7.64 3.11 -16.58
N PHE A 275 6.97 4.06 -15.92
CA PHE A 275 5.65 4.54 -16.35
C PHE A 275 5.67 5.93 -16.96
N ASP A 276 6.79 6.68 -16.82
CA ASP A 276 6.89 8.06 -17.31
C ASP A 276 5.70 8.94 -16.93
N ILE A 277 5.25 8.77 -15.68
CA ILE A 277 4.02 9.33 -15.12
C ILE A 277 3.98 10.85 -15.24
N LYS A 278 2.86 11.41 -15.64
CA LYS A 278 2.57 12.85 -15.77
C LYS A 278 1.41 13.23 -14.84
N ASP A 279 1.31 14.51 -14.52
CA ASP A 279 0.26 15.05 -13.63
C ASP A 279 -1.17 14.75 -14.10
N SER A 280 -1.36 14.63 -15.42
CA SER A 280 -2.67 14.34 -16.02
C SER A 280 -3.00 12.86 -16.14
N ASP A 281 -2.05 11.98 -15.83
CA ASP A 281 -2.24 10.54 -16.01
C ASP A 281 -3.21 9.97 -14.98
N ILE A 282 -3.99 8.99 -15.44
CA ILE A 282 -4.81 8.10 -14.62
C ILE A 282 -4.19 6.71 -14.73
N PHE A 283 -3.67 6.25 -13.61
CA PHE A 283 -2.92 5.01 -13.50
C PHE A 283 -3.82 3.88 -13.01
N PHE A 284 -3.77 2.72 -13.65
CA PHE A 284 -4.51 1.54 -13.22
C PHE A 284 -3.58 0.33 -13.14
N CYS A 285 -3.39 -0.18 -11.92
CA CYS A 285 -2.70 -1.44 -11.66
C CYS A 285 -3.69 -2.47 -11.12
N THR A 286 -3.78 -3.64 -11.76
CA THR A 286 -4.72 -4.71 -11.36
C THR A 286 -4.16 -5.66 -10.30
N ALA A 287 -3.00 -5.36 -9.74
CA ALA A 287 -2.41 -6.19 -8.69
C ALA A 287 -3.14 -6.02 -7.36
N ASP A 288 -3.35 -7.14 -6.66
CA ASP A 288 -3.83 -7.10 -5.27
C ASP A 288 -2.73 -6.57 -4.33
N ILE A 289 -3.13 -5.74 -3.36
CA ILE A 289 -2.21 -5.12 -2.40
C ILE A 289 -1.58 -6.17 -1.45
N GLY A 290 -2.13 -7.35 -1.32
CA GLY A 290 -1.51 -8.47 -0.61
C GLY A 290 -0.16 -8.94 -1.19
N TRP A 291 0.25 -8.40 -2.34
CA TRP A 291 1.52 -8.68 -3.02
C TRP A 291 2.41 -7.44 -3.09
N VAL A 292 3.73 -7.63 -3.28
CA VAL A 292 4.67 -6.49 -3.38
C VAL A 292 4.33 -5.56 -4.55
N THR A 293 3.81 -6.07 -5.65
CA THR A 293 3.37 -5.27 -6.79
C THR A 293 2.23 -4.33 -6.40
N GLY A 294 1.24 -4.82 -5.62
CA GLY A 294 0.16 -3.98 -5.11
C GLY A 294 0.64 -2.92 -4.14
N HIS A 295 1.52 -3.27 -3.17
CA HIS A 295 2.14 -2.27 -2.28
C HIS A 295 2.80 -1.15 -3.09
N SER A 296 3.61 -1.52 -4.08
CA SER A 296 4.43 -0.59 -4.84
C SER A 296 3.65 0.19 -5.89
N TYR A 297 2.72 -0.45 -6.59
CA TYR A 297 2.11 0.11 -7.79
C TYR A 297 0.59 0.33 -7.70
N VAL A 298 -0.02 0.04 -6.54
CA VAL A 298 -1.38 0.49 -6.20
C VAL A 298 -1.36 1.50 -5.06
N VAL A 299 -0.35 1.48 -4.16
CA VAL A 299 -0.36 2.40 -3.02
C VAL A 299 0.80 3.40 -3.10
N TYR A 300 2.02 2.95 -2.79
CA TYR A 300 3.12 3.89 -2.55
C TYR A 300 3.60 4.62 -3.81
N GLY A 301 3.74 3.95 -4.94
CA GLY A 301 4.27 4.54 -6.18
C GLY A 301 3.40 5.66 -6.75
N PRO A 302 2.12 5.40 -7.05
CA PRO A 302 1.21 6.44 -7.53
C PRO A 302 1.12 7.62 -6.57
N LEU A 303 0.96 7.37 -5.28
CA LEU A 303 0.80 8.42 -4.27
C LEU A 303 2.09 9.24 -4.04
N LEU A 304 3.29 8.66 -4.19
CA LEU A 304 4.56 9.41 -4.17
C LEU A 304 4.61 10.47 -5.28
N HIS A 305 4.02 10.16 -6.42
CA HIS A 305 4.01 11.04 -7.60
C HIS A 305 2.78 11.93 -7.71
N GLY A 306 1.89 11.93 -6.72
CA GLY A 306 0.66 12.72 -6.78
C GLY A 306 -0.27 12.28 -7.92
N ALA A 307 -0.19 11.02 -8.37
CA ALA A 307 -1.00 10.48 -9.45
C ALA A 307 -2.44 10.20 -8.99
N THR A 308 -3.37 10.10 -9.94
CA THR A 308 -4.69 9.52 -9.73
C THR A 308 -4.62 8.04 -10.08
N GLU A 309 -5.04 7.16 -9.17
CA GLU A 309 -5.05 5.72 -9.41
C GLU A 309 -6.45 5.13 -9.39
N ILE A 310 -6.65 4.07 -10.16
CA ILE A 310 -7.84 3.24 -10.09
C ILE A 310 -7.58 2.09 -9.12
N MET A 311 -8.48 1.92 -8.17
CA MET A 311 -8.51 0.78 -7.26
C MET A 311 -9.80 -0.01 -7.49
N TYR A 312 -9.67 -1.25 -7.95
CA TYR A 312 -10.80 -2.10 -8.27
C TYR A 312 -10.92 -3.26 -7.28
N GLU A 313 -12.08 -3.40 -6.64
CA GLU A 313 -12.44 -4.59 -5.87
C GLU A 313 -13.22 -5.55 -6.75
N GLY A 314 -12.58 -6.60 -7.20
CA GLY A 314 -13.21 -7.62 -8.03
C GLY A 314 -12.19 -8.43 -8.82
N VAL A 315 -12.70 -9.29 -9.68
CA VAL A 315 -11.88 -10.07 -10.61
C VAL A 315 -12.00 -9.53 -12.03
N PRO A 316 -10.96 -9.67 -12.85
CA PRO A 316 -10.91 -9.03 -14.18
C PRO A 316 -12.02 -9.44 -15.16
N ASP A 317 -12.58 -10.63 -14.95
CA ASP A 317 -13.52 -11.29 -15.85
C ASP A 317 -14.95 -11.43 -15.26
N TYR A 318 -15.31 -10.61 -14.28
CA TYR A 318 -16.63 -10.62 -13.67
C TYR A 318 -17.24 -9.19 -13.65
N PRO A 319 -18.53 -9.01 -14.02
CA PRO A 319 -19.50 -10.04 -14.44
C PRO A 319 -19.23 -10.65 -15.81
N ASP A 320 -18.37 -10.04 -16.62
CA ASP A 320 -17.95 -10.53 -17.94
C ASP A 320 -16.52 -10.07 -18.28
N ILE A 321 -15.98 -10.53 -19.40
CA ILE A 321 -14.60 -10.28 -19.83
C ILE A 321 -14.33 -8.82 -20.25
N SER A 322 -15.36 -8.00 -20.42
CA SER A 322 -15.19 -6.57 -20.77
C SER A 322 -14.90 -5.70 -19.55
N ARG A 323 -15.12 -6.22 -18.34
CA ARG A 323 -15.10 -5.44 -17.09
C ARG A 323 -13.90 -4.50 -16.93
N ILE A 324 -12.70 -4.99 -17.18
CA ILE A 324 -11.47 -4.18 -17.09
C ILE A 324 -11.44 -3.08 -18.15
N TRP A 325 -11.90 -3.40 -19.35
CA TRP A 325 -11.92 -2.45 -20.47
C TRP A 325 -12.98 -1.37 -20.26
N ASP A 326 -14.12 -1.71 -19.65
CA ASP A 326 -15.16 -0.76 -19.28
C ASP A 326 -14.66 0.22 -18.19
N ILE A 327 -13.86 -0.26 -17.23
CA ILE A 327 -13.20 0.60 -16.22
C ILE A 327 -12.20 1.53 -16.91
N ILE A 328 -11.37 1.00 -17.82
CA ILE A 328 -10.38 1.80 -18.56
C ILE A 328 -11.05 2.92 -19.34
N ASP A 329 -12.13 2.61 -20.07
CA ASP A 329 -12.88 3.61 -20.87
C ASP A 329 -13.59 4.62 -19.97
N ARG A 330 -14.31 4.16 -18.96
CA ARG A 330 -15.08 5.00 -18.01
C ARG A 330 -14.24 6.07 -17.33
N TYR A 331 -13.05 5.69 -16.87
CA TYR A 331 -12.18 6.60 -16.13
C TYR A 331 -11.12 7.27 -16.99
N GLY A 332 -11.02 6.94 -18.26
CA GLY A 332 -10.02 7.48 -19.18
C GLY A 332 -8.59 7.10 -18.75
N VAL A 333 -8.36 5.84 -18.39
CA VAL A 333 -7.05 5.34 -17.96
C VAL A 333 -6.01 5.58 -19.04
N THR A 334 -4.89 6.22 -18.68
CA THR A 334 -3.80 6.53 -19.61
C THR A 334 -2.63 5.54 -19.49
N ILE A 335 -2.45 4.96 -18.29
CA ILE A 335 -1.41 3.96 -18.02
C ILE A 335 -2.06 2.74 -17.38
N PHE A 336 -1.94 1.60 -18.05
CA PHE A 336 -2.48 0.32 -17.59
C PHE A 336 -1.36 -0.67 -17.30
N TYR A 337 -1.29 -1.14 -16.04
CA TYR A 337 -0.30 -2.12 -15.60
C TYR A 337 -0.99 -3.36 -15.07
N THR A 338 -0.79 -4.49 -15.75
CA THR A 338 -1.46 -5.75 -15.42
C THR A 338 -0.59 -6.96 -15.68
N THR A 339 -1.09 -8.14 -15.29
CA THR A 339 -0.40 -9.41 -15.53
C THR A 339 -0.68 -9.96 -16.93
N PRO A 340 0.26 -10.73 -17.51
CA PRO A 340 -0.01 -11.42 -18.79
C PRO A 340 -1.22 -12.37 -18.74
N THR A 341 -1.53 -12.91 -17.55
CA THR A 341 -2.70 -13.79 -17.35
C THR A 341 -3.99 -13.01 -17.55
N ALA A 342 -4.11 -11.81 -16.96
CA ALA A 342 -5.31 -10.98 -17.10
C ALA A 342 -5.54 -10.53 -18.56
N LEU A 343 -4.46 -10.34 -19.35
CA LEU A 343 -4.58 -9.98 -20.77
C LEU A 343 -4.97 -11.16 -21.67
N ARG A 344 -4.87 -12.40 -21.20
CA ARG A 344 -5.17 -13.61 -21.96
C ARG A 344 -6.55 -14.21 -21.61
N MET A 345 -7.21 -13.66 -20.63
CA MET A 345 -8.58 -14.02 -20.25
C MET A 345 -9.58 -13.35 -21.18
#